data_69d479c011f7e51eb6bc5ce0322abba2
#
_entry.id   69d479c011f7e51eb6bc5ce0322abba2
#
_cell.length_a   1.000
_cell.length_b   1.000
_cell.length_c   1.000
_cell.angle_alpha   90.00
_cell.angle_beta   90.00
_cell.angle_gamma   90.00
#
_symmetry.space_group_name_H-M   'P 1'
#
loop_
_entity.id
_entity.type
_entity.pdbx_description
1 polymer ?
#
loop_
_entity_poly.entity_id
_entity_poly.type
_entity_poly.pdbx_seq_one_letter_code
_entity_poly.pdbx_strand_id
1 'polypeptide(L)'
;MNGDERRKKIINILSSSKSPVAGVALAKELDVSRQVIVQDIALLRANGAAIFSTNRGYLIQADKQYSRVLKVVHEDDEVEEELSTIVDAGGHVKDVFVYHKVYGVIRANMDIKSRRDVRNYLEEIRTGKSSLLKNVTSGYHYHTICAVSYTHLTLPTILL
;
A
#
# COMPACT_ATOMS: atom_id res chain seq x y z
N MET A 1 2.84 25.68 -13.81
CA MET A 1 2.88 24.52 -12.87
C MET A 1 3.21 25.03 -11.47
N ASN A 2 2.37 24.74 -10.50
CA ASN A 2 2.62 25.13 -9.10
C ASN A 2 3.62 24.17 -8.42
N GLY A 3 4.09 24.51 -7.20
CA GLY A 3 5.09 23.72 -6.48
C GLY A 3 4.61 22.31 -6.11
N ASP A 4 3.33 22.13 -5.77
CA ASP A 4 2.79 20.82 -5.39
C ASP A 4 2.67 19.90 -6.61
N GLU A 5 2.22 20.42 -7.74
CA GLU A 5 2.17 19.68 -8.99
C GLU A 5 3.57 19.27 -9.46
N ARG A 6 4.54 20.16 -9.30
CA ARG A 6 5.93 19.88 -9.66
C ARG A 6 6.52 18.78 -8.79
N ARG A 7 6.32 18.84 -7.47
CA ARG A 7 6.78 17.79 -6.54
C ARG A 7 6.15 16.42 -6.82
N LYS A 8 4.86 16.37 -7.17
CA LYS A 8 4.22 15.13 -7.63
C LYS A 8 4.88 14.58 -8.89
N LYS A 9 5.20 15.43 -9.86
CA LYS A 9 5.91 15.03 -11.08
C LYS A 9 7.32 14.51 -10.77
N ILE A 10 8.07 15.15 -9.87
CA ILE A 10 9.38 14.67 -9.44
C ILE A 10 9.27 13.23 -8.90
N ILE A 11 8.32 12.96 -7.99
CA ILE A 11 8.09 11.60 -7.46
C ILE A 11 7.81 10.62 -8.59
N ASN A 12 6.93 10.96 -9.52
CA ASN A 12 6.58 10.08 -10.65
C ASN A 12 7.78 9.77 -11.54
N ILE A 13 8.59 10.78 -11.89
CA ILE A 13 9.80 10.59 -12.69
C ILE A 13 10.80 9.68 -11.97
N LEU A 14 11.08 9.95 -10.70
CA LEU A 14 12.00 9.15 -9.91
C LEU A 14 11.50 7.71 -9.70
N SER A 15 10.20 7.51 -9.47
CA SER A 15 9.60 6.19 -9.27
C SER A 15 9.59 5.34 -10.55
N SER A 16 9.48 5.99 -11.70
CA SER A 16 9.52 5.32 -13.02
C SER A 16 10.93 4.98 -13.46
N SER A 17 11.93 5.65 -12.90
CA SER A 17 13.33 5.47 -13.30
C SER A 17 13.98 4.31 -12.57
N LYS A 18 14.67 3.46 -13.32
CA LYS A 18 15.49 2.37 -12.76
C LYS A 18 16.90 2.81 -12.37
N SER A 19 17.27 4.04 -12.68
CA SER A 19 18.59 4.60 -12.43
C SER A 19 18.47 6.03 -11.85
N PRO A 20 19.53 6.56 -11.19
CA PRO A 20 19.51 7.92 -10.68
C PRO A 20 19.24 8.94 -11.79
N VAL A 21 18.38 9.93 -11.49
CA VAL A 21 18.03 11.01 -12.39
C VAL A 21 18.79 12.28 -12.00
N ALA A 22 19.55 12.82 -12.92
CA ALA A 22 20.33 14.03 -12.66
C ALA A 22 19.42 15.23 -12.36
N GLY A 23 19.82 16.05 -11.37
CA GLY A 23 19.04 17.25 -11.02
C GLY A 23 18.90 18.24 -12.16
N VAL A 24 19.87 18.29 -13.07
CA VAL A 24 19.80 19.10 -14.30
C VAL A 24 18.74 18.56 -15.27
N ALA A 25 18.60 17.25 -15.38
CA ALA A 25 17.57 16.62 -16.20
C ALA A 25 16.16 16.92 -15.66
N LEU A 26 15.96 16.80 -14.34
CA LEU A 26 14.70 17.20 -13.69
C LEU A 26 14.38 18.68 -13.91
N ALA A 27 15.37 19.54 -13.77
CA ALA A 27 15.21 20.98 -13.98
C ALA A 27 14.76 21.31 -15.40
N LYS A 28 15.38 20.66 -16.40
CA LYS A 28 15.03 20.82 -17.81
C LYS A 28 13.63 20.29 -18.12
N GLU A 29 13.28 19.11 -17.61
CA GLU A 29 11.98 18.48 -17.88
C GLU A 29 10.82 19.26 -17.25
N LEU A 30 11.06 19.87 -16.08
CA LEU A 30 10.04 20.59 -15.35
C LEU A 30 10.07 22.12 -15.58
N ASP A 31 10.94 22.57 -16.45
CA ASP A 31 11.12 23.98 -16.83
C ASP A 31 11.36 24.91 -15.63
N VAL A 32 12.31 24.51 -14.77
CA VAL A 32 12.72 25.28 -13.58
C VAL A 32 14.25 25.27 -13.43
N SER A 33 14.77 26.12 -12.54
CA SER A 33 16.19 26.09 -12.21
C SER A 33 16.56 24.86 -11.38
N ARG A 34 17.81 24.44 -11.44
CA ARG A 34 18.35 23.38 -10.56
C ARG A 34 18.15 23.69 -9.10
N GLN A 35 18.24 24.96 -8.71
CA GLN A 35 18.02 25.41 -7.32
C GLN A 35 16.61 25.08 -6.83
N VAL A 36 15.59 25.24 -7.67
CA VAL A 36 14.21 24.89 -7.37
C VAL A 36 14.07 23.38 -7.16
N ILE A 37 14.73 22.56 -7.99
CA ILE A 37 14.75 21.11 -7.80
C ILE A 37 15.36 20.73 -6.45
N VAL A 38 16.47 21.35 -6.05
CA VAL A 38 17.11 21.09 -4.75
C VAL A 38 16.14 21.40 -3.60
N GLN A 39 15.42 22.52 -3.67
CA GLN A 39 14.41 22.89 -2.67
C GLN A 39 13.23 21.92 -2.64
N ASP A 40 12.72 21.53 -3.81
CA ASP A 40 11.63 20.57 -3.89
C ASP A 40 12.02 19.19 -3.33
N ILE A 41 13.22 18.71 -3.64
CA ILE A 41 13.76 17.46 -3.07
C ILE A 41 13.88 17.56 -1.53
N ALA A 42 14.32 18.69 -1.01
CA ALA A 42 14.40 18.91 0.44
C ALA A 42 13.02 18.85 1.09
N LEU A 43 12.00 19.48 0.48
CA LEU A 43 10.62 19.44 0.96
C LEU A 43 10.01 18.03 0.86
N LEU A 44 10.27 17.30 -0.22
CA LEU A 44 9.82 15.93 -0.38
C LEU A 44 10.40 15.01 0.68
N ARG A 45 11.68 15.15 1.00
CA ARG A 45 12.35 14.42 2.09
C ARG A 45 11.76 14.76 3.45
N ALA A 46 11.53 16.04 3.72
CA ALA A 46 10.88 16.49 4.96
C ALA A 46 9.47 15.89 5.12
N ASN A 47 8.78 15.62 4.02
CA ASN A 47 7.47 14.96 3.98
C ASN A 47 7.55 13.42 3.91
N GLY A 48 8.73 12.83 4.15
CA GLY A 48 8.90 11.39 4.28
C GLY A 48 9.25 10.64 2.98
N ALA A 49 9.48 11.33 1.86
CA ALA A 49 9.92 10.67 0.63
C ALA A 49 11.36 10.15 0.77
N ALA A 50 11.56 8.85 0.54
CA ALA A 50 12.87 8.20 0.61
C ALA A 50 13.71 8.49 -0.65
N ILE A 51 14.11 9.74 -0.82
CA ILE A 51 14.94 10.20 -1.94
C ILE A 51 16.40 10.28 -1.52
N PHE A 52 17.27 9.57 -2.22
CA PHE A 52 18.71 9.53 -1.99
C PHE A 52 19.44 10.34 -3.05
N SER A 53 20.51 11.04 -2.62
CA SER A 53 21.45 11.68 -3.52
C SER A 53 22.60 10.72 -3.83
N THR A 54 22.94 10.59 -5.09
CA THR A 54 24.10 9.85 -5.59
C THR A 54 25.00 10.79 -6.39
N ASN A 55 26.17 10.34 -6.77
CA ASN A 55 27.05 11.11 -7.65
C ASN A 55 26.47 11.31 -9.07
N ARG A 56 25.44 10.54 -9.45
CA ARG A 56 24.75 10.61 -10.75
C ARG A 56 23.42 11.37 -10.70
N GLY A 57 22.89 11.66 -9.51
CA GLY A 57 21.61 12.32 -9.34
C GLY A 57 20.77 11.75 -8.20
N TYR A 58 19.47 11.93 -8.29
CA TYR A 58 18.50 11.51 -7.31
C TYR A 58 17.89 10.15 -7.65
N LEU A 59 17.73 9.33 -6.63
CA LEU A 59 17.05 8.04 -6.69
C LEU A 59 15.98 8.01 -5.60
N ILE A 60 14.79 7.59 -5.94
CA ILE A 60 13.79 7.28 -4.92
C ILE A 60 13.85 5.79 -4.63
N GLN A 61 13.94 5.45 -3.37
CA GLN A 61 13.63 4.09 -2.97
C GLN A 61 12.10 4.02 -2.99
N ALA A 62 11.55 3.46 -4.06
CA ALA A 62 10.18 3.00 -4.00
C ALA A 62 10.13 2.04 -2.81
N ASP A 63 9.26 2.31 -1.85
CA ASP A 63 8.91 1.30 -0.87
C ASP A 63 8.53 0.07 -1.71
N LYS A 64 9.39 -0.94 -1.70
CA LYS A 64 9.05 -2.23 -2.27
C LYS A 64 7.94 -2.77 -1.38
N GLN A 65 6.71 -2.35 -1.66
CA GLN A 65 5.57 -3.01 -1.06
C GLN A 65 5.56 -4.45 -1.56
N TYR A 66 6.04 -5.32 -0.72
CA TYR A 66 5.85 -6.75 -0.95
C TYR A 66 4.38 -7.05 -0.75
N SER A 67 3.76 -7.66 -1.75
CA SER A 67 2.38 -8.09 -1.65
C SER A 67 2.27 -9.60 -1.76
N ARG A 68 1.39 -10.17 -0.98
CA ARG A 68 0.99 -11.58 -1.04
C ARG A 68 -0.51 -11.71 -1.06
N VAL A 69 -0.98 -12.73 -1.75
CA VAL A 69 -2.37 -13.15 -1.68
C VAL A 69 -2.45 -14.33 -0.72
N LEU A 70 -3.26 -14.20 0.31
CA LEU A 70 -3.55 -15.28 1.26
C LEU A 70 -4.96 -15.81 1.00
N LYS A 71 -5.08 -17.12 0.93
CA LYS A 71 -6.38 -17.82 0.96
C LYS A 71 -6.72 -18.10 2.42
N VAL A 72 -7.90 -17.69 2.83
CA VAL A 72 -8.35 -17.80 4.22
C VAL A 72 -9.71 -18.48 4.30
N VAL A 73 -9.88 -19.28 5.32
CA VAL A 73 -11.15 -19.92 5.69
C VAL A 73 -11.31 -19.82 7.20
N HIS A 74 -12.36 -19.16 7.65
CA HIS A 74 -12.70 -19.04 9.06
C HIS A 74 -14.17 -18.69 9.27
N GLU A 75 -14.64 -18.82 10.49
CA GLU A 75 -15.98 -18.40 10.90
C GLU A 75 -16.06 -16.87 11.12
N ASP A 76 -17.27 -16.34 11.31
CA ASP A 76 -17.49 -14.88 11.43
C ASP A 76 -16.89 -14.29 12.70
N ASP A 77 -16.81 -15.06 13.78
CA ASP A 77 -16.22 -14.65 15.07
C ASP A 77 -14.68 -14.59 15.05
N GLU A 78 -14.05 -15.16 14.04
CA GLU A 78 -12.59 -15.19 13.89
C GLU A 78 -12.04 -14.02 13.02
N VAL A 79 -12.90 -13.18 12.45
CA VAL A 79 -12.49 -12.05 11.58
C VAL A 79 -11.61 -11.05 12.32
N GLU A 80 -11.93 -10.72 13.57
CA GLU A 80 -11.15 -9.81 14.38
C GLU A 80 -9.73 -10.33 14.62
N GLU A 81 -9.60 -11.61 14.96
CA GLU A 81 -8.31 -12.26 15.20
C GLU A 81 -7.48 -12.30 13.93
N GLU A 82 -8.08 -12.65 12.79
CA GLU A 82 -7.41 -12.65 11.48
C GLU A 82 -6.82 -11.29 11.15
N LEU A 83 -7.65 -10.25 11.11
CA LEU A 83 -7.23 -8.91 10.73
C LEU A 83 -6.23 -8.32 11.74
N SER A 84 -6.43 -8.54 13.03
CA SER A 84 -5.52 -8.08 14.08
C SER A 84 -4.16 -8.76 13.98
N THR A 85 -4.12 -10.05 13.68
CA THR A 85 -2.86 -10.80 13.49
C THR A 85 -2.05 -10.23 12.32
N ILE A 86 -2.71 -9.89 11.22
CA ILE A 86 -2.06 -9.31 10.05
C ILE A 86 -1.46 -7.94 10.37
N VAL A 87 -2.24 -7.04 10.97
CA VAL A 87 -1.76 -5.68 11.28
C VAL A 87 -0.71 -5.65 12.38
N ASP A 88 -0.79 -6.53 13.37
CA ASP A 88 0.22 -6.67 14.42
C ASP A 88 1.55 -7.19 13.88
N ALA A 89 1.53 -7.99 12.82
CA ALA A 89 2.71 -8.44 12.10
C ALA A 89 3.28 -7.37 11.13
N GLY A 90 2.72 -6.17 11.11
CA GLY A 90 3.14 -5.08 10.21
C GLY A 90 2.55 -5.14 8.81
N GLY A 91 1.53 -6.00 8.60
CA GLY A 91 0.83 -6.12 7.33
C GLY A 91 -0.24 -5.05 7.13
N HIS A 92 -0.50 -4.72 5.88
CA HIS A 92 -1.59 -3.89 5.43
C HIS A 92 -2.55 -4.75 4.59
N VAL A 93 -3.78 -4.92 5.06
CA VAL A 93 -4.82 -5.62 4.30
C VAL A 93 -5.39 -4.66 3.26
N LYS A 94 -4.99 -4.84 2.01
CA LYS A 94 -5.36 -3.97 0.91
C LYS A 94 -6.80 -4.20 0.46
N ASP A 95 -7.17 -5.45 0.30
CA ASP A 95 -8.47 -5.85 -0.22
C ASP A 95 -8.90 -7.22 0.30
N VAL A 96 -10.15 -7.55 0.02
CA VAL A 96 -10.71 -8.89 0.11
C VAL A 96 -11.33 -9.26 -1.23
N PHE A 97 -11.18 -10.49 -1.66
CA PHE A 97 -11.84 -10.97 -2.87
C PHE A 97 -12.21 -12.44 -2.80
N VAL A 98 -13.18 -12.81 -3.61
CA VAL A 98 -13.68 -14.17 -3.76
C VAL A 98 -13.83 -14.53 -5.23
N TYR A 99 -13.78 -15.81 -5.53
CA TYR A 99 -14.11 -16.33 -6.86
C TYR A 99 -15.54 -16.86 -6.87
N HIS A 100 -16.42 -16.12 -7.52
CA HIS A 100 -17.81 -16.51 -7.65
C HIS A 100 -18.05 -17.21 -8.99
N LYS A 101 -18.83 -18.31 -8.97
CA LYS A 101 -19.07 -19.14 -10.19
C LYS A 101 -19.71 -18.37 -11.34
N VAL A 102 -20.58 -17.41 -11.02
CA VAL A 102 -21.35 -16.63 -12.02
C VAL A 102 -20.68 -15.29 -12.29
N TYR A 103 -20.27 -14.56 -11.24
CA TYR A 103 -19.76 -13.19 -11.35
C TYR A 103 -18.24 -13.09 -11.53
N GLY A 104 -17.52 -14.21 -11.45
CA GLY A 104 -16.06 -14.19 -11.48
C GLY A 104 -15.45 -13.66 -10.20
N VAL A 105 -14.42 -12.84 -10.31
CA VAL A 105 -13.76 -12.23 -9.14
C VAL A 105 -14.59 -11.06 -8.62
N ILE A 106 -15.04 -11.17 -7.37
CA ILE A 106 -15.67 -10.06 -6.64
C ILE A 106 -14.64 -9.54 -5.65
N ARG A 107 -14.30 -8.26 -5.73
CA ARG A 107 -13.26 -7.62 -4.93
C ARG A 107 -13.79 -6.36 -4.25
N ALA A 108 -13.39 -6.16 -2.99
CA ALA A 108 -13.66 -4.96 -2.23
C ALA A 108 -12.37 -4.44 -1.59
N ASN A 109 -12.14 -3.14 -1.67
CA ASN A 109 -11.02 -2.50 -0.98
C ASN A 109 -11.29 -2.45 0.52
N MET A 110 -10.26 -2.69 1.33
CA MET A 110 -10.34 -2.65 2.79
C MET A 110 -9.45 -1.55 3.39
N ASP A 111 -8.20 -1.46 2.95
CA ASP A 111 -7.20 -0.48 3.43
C ASP A 111 -7.00 -0.48 4.95
N ILE A 112 -6.90 -1.67 5.54
CA ILE A 112 -6.73 -1.86 6.99
C ILE A 112 -5.24 -1.95 7.33
N LYS A 113 -4.73 -1.01 8.11
CA LYS A 113 -3.31 -0.85 8.48
C LYS A 113 -3.06 -0.90 9.99
N SER A 114 -4.11 -0.77 10.78
CA SER A 114 -4.01 -0.65 12.23
C SER A 114 -5.16 -1.37 12.93
N ARG A 115 -4.98 -1.65 14.23
CA ARG A 115 -6.06 -2.17 15.06
C ARG A 115 -7.27 -1.24 15.13
N ARG A 116 -7.06 0.07 14.99
CA ARG A 116 -8.15 1.04 14.90
C ARG A 116 -8.99 0.80 13.65
N ASP A 117 -8.35 0.56 12.51
CA ASP A 117 -9.05 0.26 11.26
C ASP A 117 -9.82 -1.05 11.36
N VAL A 118 -9.26 -2.06 12.03
CA VAL A 118 -9.95 -3.33 12.32
C VAL A 118 -11.23 -3.07 13.12
N ARG A 119 -11.16 -2.30 14.20
CA ARG A 119 -12.35 -1.97 15.02
C ARG A 119 -13.40 -1.22 14.21
N ASN A 120 -13.00 -0.24 13.41
CA ASN A 120 -13.92 0.51 12.57
C ASN A 120 -14.62 -0.39 11.54
N TYR A 121 -13.87 -1.28 10.91
CA TYR A 121 -14.40 -2.25 9.96
C TYR A 121 -15.43 -3.19 10.61
N LEU A 122 -15.10 -3.75 11.76
CA LEU A 122 -16.02 -4.65 12.49
C LEU A 122 -17.28 -3.92 12.95
N GLU A 123 -17.16 -2.65 13.35
CA GLU A 123 -18.32 -1.83 13.73
C GLU A 123 -19.25 -1.60 12.54
N GLU A 124 -18.71 -1.33 11.37
CA GLU A 124 -19.50 -1.16 10.14
C GLU A 124 -20.23 -2.45 9.75
N ILE A 125 -19.58 -3.60 9.87
CA ILE A 125 -20.21 -4.91 9.65
C ILE A 125 -21.31 -5.15 10.69
N ARG A 126 -21.03 -4.93 11.97
CA ARG A 126 -21.96 -5.16 13.08
C ARG A 126 -23.21 -4.30 12.99
N THR A 127 -23.08 -3.06 12.54
CA THR A 127 -24.21 -2.14 12.36
C THR A 127 -25.04 -2.42 11.11
N GLY A 128 -24.73 -3.46 10.36
CA GLY A 128 -25.47 -3.88 9.16
C GLY A 128 -25.26 -2.99 7.95
N LYS A 129 -24.25 -2.10 7.97
CA LYS A 129 -23.90 -1.26 6.81
C LYS A 129 -23.31 -2.09 5.66
N SER A 130 -22.72 -3.23 5.99
CA SER A 130 -22.15 -4.17 5.03
C SER A 130 -22.23 -5.61 5.55
N SER A 131 -22.03 -6.58 4.68
CA SER A 131 -21.88 -7.99 5.02
C SER A 131 -20.50 -8.49 4.60
N LEU A 132 -20.04 -9.56 5.27
CA LEU A 132 -18.75 -10.18 4.94
C LEU A 132 -18.82 -10.84 3.55
N LEU A 133 -17.87 -10.49 2.70
CA LEU A 133 -17.80 -11.01 1.33
C LEU A 133 -17.65 -12.55 1.28
N LYS A 134 -16.99 -13.14 2.30
CA LYS A 134 -16.83 -14.60 2.41
C LYS A 134 -18.14 -15.37 2.46
N ASN A 135 -19.24 -14.74 2.87
CA ASN A 135 -20.56 -15.37 2.95
C ASN A 135 -21.15 -15.72 1.58
N VAL A 136 -20.58 -15.17 0.51
CA VAL A 136 -20.97 -15.47 -0.89
C VAL A 136 -20.35 -16.79 -1.38
N THR A 137 -19.32 -17.31 -0.73
CA THR A 137 -18.51 -18.45 -1.17
C THR A 137 -18.22 -19.48 -0.08
N SER A 138 -19.16 -19.77 0.80
CA SER A 138 -18.99 -20.80 1.84
C SER A 138 -17.77 -20.58 2.77
N GLY A 139 -17.42 -19.32 3.07
CA GLY A 139 -16.34 -18.96 3.98
C GLY A 139 -14.96 -18.76 3.34
N TYR A 140 -14.75 -19.22 2.11
CA TYR A 140 -13.50 -19.01 1.38
C TYR A 140 -13.37 -17.57 0.90
N HIS A 141 -12.25 -16.95 1.21
CA HIS A 141 -11.90 -15.63 0.67
C HIS A 141 -10.39 -15.47 0.57
N TYR A 142 -10.00 -14.40 -0.08
CA TYR A 142 -8.60 -14.06 -0.30
C TYR A 142 -8.36 -12.63 0.14
N HIS A 143 -7.19 -12.38 0.73
CA HIS A 143 -6.71 -11.04 1.02
C HIS A 143 -5.43 -10.75 0.25
N THR A 144 -5.34 -9.58 -0.35
CA THR A 144 -4.06 -9.02 -0.76
C THR A 144 -3.46 -8.27 0.42
N ILE A 145 -2.32 -8.74 0.90
CA ILE A 145 -1.60 -8.16 2.02
C ILE A 145 -0.33 -7.52 1.50
N CYS A 146 -0.09 -6.28 1.89
CA CYS A 146 1.13 -5.53 1.60
C CYS A 146 1.94 -5.34 2.88
N ALA A 147 3.26 -5.31 2.76
CA ALA A 147 4.17 -5.01 3.86
C ALA A 147 5.39 -4.25 3.37
N VAL A 148 6.03 -3.50 4.26
CA VAL A 148 7.21 -2.69 3.96
C VAL A 148 8.46 -3.57 3.76
N SER A 149 8.50 -4.76 4.38
CA SER A 149 9.60 -5.71 4.20
C SER A 149 9.09 -7.14 4.00
N TYR A 150 9.88 -7.96 3.32
CA TYR A 150 9.53 -9.36 3.09
C TYR A 150 9.36 -10.16 4.40
N THR A 151 10.11 -9.82 5.43
CA THR A 151 10.03 -10.47 6.76
C THR A 151 8.68 -10.24 7.44
N HIS A 152 7.97 -9.15 7.14
CA HIS A 152 6.64 -8.87 7.65
C HIS A 152 5.53 -9.70 6.97
N LEU A 153 5.83 -10.39 5.87
CA LEU A 153 4.87 -11.26 5.18
C LEU A 153 4.91 -12.72 5.64
N THR A 154 5.81 -13.08 6.56
CA THR A 154 5.80 -14.38 7.23
C THR A 154 4.78 -14.33 8.36
N LEU A 155 3.54 -14.62 8.02
CA LEU A 155 2.45 -14.70 9.00
C LEU A 155 2.50 -16.02 9.77
N PRO A 156 2.00 -16.03 11.01
CA PRO A 156 1.86 -17.26 11.77
C PRO A 156 1.03 -18.32 11.03
N THR A 157 1.35 -19.58 11.23
CA THR A 157 0.73 -20.75 10.57
C THR A 157 -0.78 -20.87 10.77
N ILE A 158 -1.35 -20.20 11.76
CA ILE A 158 -2.80 -20.18 12.06
C ILE A 158 -3.65 -19.53 10.93
N LEU A 159 -3.03 -18.77 10.01
CA LEU A 159 -3.71 -18.13 8.89
C LEU A 159 -3.50 -18.86 7.55
N LEU A 160 -2.84 -19.96 7.57
CA LEU A 160 -2.62 -20.86 6.42
C LEU A 160 -3.61 -22.05 6.52
#